data_fcd7c0528c5bd95412583f28c8e7a449
#
_entry.id   fcd7c0528c5bd95412583f28c8e7a449
#
_cell.length_a   1.000
_cell.length_b   1.000
_cell.length_c   1.000
_cell.angle_alpha   90.00
_cell.angle_beta   90.00
_cell.angle_gamma   90.00
#
_symmetry.space_group_name_H-M   'P 1'
#
loop_
_entity.id
_entity.type
_entity.pdbx_description
1 polymer ?
#
loop_
_entity_poly.entity_id
_entity_poly.type
_entity_poly.pdbx_seq_one_letter_code
_entity_poly.pdbx_strand_id
1 'polypeptide(L)'
;INGGPDVRAYVAVPPGEGPFPVAIMIHEFFGLNDSIVGKAEGLAQEGYLVVAPDTFRGSTTAWIPRAIYQVITNKPEQVNQDLDSVFAWIEVQPSAAPDRVGIVGFCYGGRASLSYSLHNDQLAATVIFYGSPITDPQALRSLPGPVLGIFGGADNSIPVEDVHAFEAA
;
A
#
# COMPACT_ATOMS: atom_id res chain seq x y z
N ILE A 1 -1.87 16.87 -10.58
CA ILE A 1 -2.01 17.88 -9.55
C ILE A 1 -0.62 18.38 -9.22
N ASN A 2 -0.36 19.69 -9.41
CA ASN A 2 0.84 20.41 -8.99
C ASN A 2 2.22 19.82 -9.38
N GLY A 3 2.37 19.27 -10.61
CA GLY A 3 3.66 18.83 -11.16
C GLY A 3 4.19 17.50 -10.60
N GLY A 4 3.37 16.74 -9.90
CA GLY A 4 3.65 15.36 -9.54
C GLY A 4 3.57 14.42 -10.74
N PRO A 5 4.05 13.17 -10.63
CA PRO A 5 3.97 12.20 -11.69
C PRO A 5 2.50 11.83 -12.02
N ASP A 6 2.23 11.54 -13.29
CA ASP A 6 0.95 10.96 -13.69
C ASP A 6 0.87 9.51 -13.20
N VAL A 7 0.10 9.26 -12.14
CA VAL A 7 -0.14 7.94 -11.58
C VAL A 7 -1.52 7.45 -12.00
N ARG A 8 -1.58 6.27 -12.60
CA ARG A 8 -2.85 5.56 -12.82
C ARG A 8 -3.25 4.84 -11.55
N ALA A 9 -4.53 4.85 -11.23
CA ALA A 9 -5.07 4.09 -10.12
C ALA A 9 -6.44 3.52 -10.49
N TYR A 10 -6.75 2.36 -9.94
CA TYR A 10 -8.12 1.87 -9.87
C TYR A 10 -8.78 2.45 -8.62
N VAL A 11 -10.00 2.95 -8.75
CA VAL A 11 -10.76 3.51 -7.63
C VAL A 11 -12.06 2.72 -7.47
N ALA A 12 -12.23 2.09 -6.31
CA ALA A 12 -13.49 1.45 -5.93
C ALA A 12 -14.22 2.34 -4.91
N VAL A 13 -15.45 2.70 -5.24
CA VAL A 13 -16.28 3.57 -4.41
C VAL A 13 -17.31 2.72 -3.69
N PRO A 14 -17.45 2.85 -2.34
CA PRO A 14 -18.47 2.11 -1.60
C PRO A 14 -19.87 2.59 -1.95
N PRO A 15 -20.90 1.76 -1.72
CA PRO A 15 -22.29 2.22 -1.85
C PRO A 15 -22.65 3.24 -0.76
N GLY A 16 -23.52 4.19 -1.08
CA GLY A 16 -24.02 5.20 -0.13
C GLY A 16 -23.41 6.59 -0.34
N GLU A 17 -23.59 7.44 0.65
CA GLU A 17 -23.12 8.82 0.65
C GLU A 17 -21.88 8.95 1.57
N GLY A 18 -20.80 9.59 1.04
CA GLY A 18 -19.58 9.86 1.80
C GLY A 18 -19.71 10.99 2.82
N PRO A 19 -18.62 11.47 3.41
CA PRO A 19 -17.25 11.06 3.10
C PRO A 19 -16.86 9.71 3.73
N PHE A 20 -16.17 8.88 2.93
CA PHE A 20 -15.76 7.53 3.33
C PHE A 20 -14.33 7.50 3.88
N PRO A 21 -14.02 6.59 4.83
CA PRO A 21 -12.64 6.26 5.13
C PRO A 21 -11.94 5.72 3.88
N VAL A 22 -10.67 6.02 3.72
CA VAL A 22 -9.90 5.68 2.51
C VAL A 22 -8.90 4.59 2.80
N ALA A 23 -8.77 3.64 1.87
CA ALA A 23 -7.71 2.65 1.86
C ALA A 23 -6.88 2.79 0.58
N ILE A 24 -5.60 3.16 0.71
CA ILE A 24 -4.64 3.05 -0.39
C ILE A 24 -4.21 1.59 -0.45
N MET A 25 -4.41 0.91 -1.60
CA MET A 25 -4.12 -0.52 -1.73
C MET A 25 -2.97 -0.75 -2.71
N ILE A 26 -1.83 -1.21 -2.20
CA ILE A 26 -0.63 -1.47 -3.03
C ILE A 26 -0.63 -2.93 -3.49
N HIS A 27 -0.51 -3.10 -4.81
CA HIS A 27 -0.50 -4.39 -5.49
C HIS A 27 0.74 -5.25 -5.17
N GLU A 28 0.70 -6.52 -5.57
CA GLU A 28 1.81 -7.46 -5.51
C GLU A 28 2.84 -7.21 -6.63
N PHE A 29 3.90 -8.01 -6.65
CA PHE A 29 4.99 -7.92 -7.65
C PHE A 29 4.54 -8.18 -9.10
N PHE A 30 3.30 -8.64 -9.32
CA PHE A 30 2.71 -8.79 -10.65
C PHE A 30 2.15 -7.48 -11.26
N GLY A 31 2.04 -6.42 -10.48
CA GLY A 31 1.43 -5.15 -10.88
C GLY A 31 -0.07 -5.07 -10.57
N LEU A 32 -0.69 -3.96 -10.96
CA LEU A 32 -2.13 -3.75 -10.81
C LEU A 32 -2.89 -4.66 -11.79
N ASN A 33 -3.49 -5.70 -11.28
CA ASN A 33 -4.20 -6.73 -12.02
C ASN A 33 -5.60 -6.99 -11.47
N ASP A 34 -6.38 -7.87 -12.13
CA ASP A 34 -7.76 -8.19 -11.74
C ASP A 34 -7.88 -8.73 -10.32
N SER A 35 -6.86 -9.41 -9.78
CA SER A 35 -6.87 -9.88 -8.40
C SER A 35 -6.87 -8.72 -7.40
N ILE A 36 -6.10 -7.67 -7.67
CA ILE A 36 -6.07 -6.46 -6.84
C ILE A 36 -7.36 -5.66 -7.01
N VAL A 37 -7.87 -5.57 -8.24
CA VAL A 37 -9.16 -4.95 -8.52
C VAL A 37 -10.27 -5.62 -7.71
N GLY A 38 -10.36 -6.96 -7.72
CA GLY A 38 -11.35 -7.69 -6.95
C GLY A 38 -11.21 -7.51 -5.43
N LYS A 39 -9.98 -7.40 -4.91
CA LYS A 39 -9.75 -7.06 -3.48
C LYS A 39 -10.20 -5.63 -3.16
N ALA A 40 -9.94 -4.69 -4.06
CA ALA A 40 -10.37 -3.29 -3.90
C ALA A 40 -11.91 -3.18 -3.89
N GLU A 41 -12.59 -3.87 -4.79
CA GLU A 41 -14.05 -3.94 -4.83
C GLU A 41 -14.63 -4.60 -3.57
N GLY A 42 -14.00 -5.70 -3.09
CA GLY A 42 -14.39 -6.34 -1.85
C GLY A 42 -14.28 -5.41 -0.65
N LEU A 43 -13.18 -4.67 -0.53
CA LEU A 43 -13.01 -3.70 0.57
C LEU A 43 -13.95 -2.50 0.44
N ALA A 44 -14.31 -2.11 -0.79
CA ALA A 44 -15.30 -1.06 -1.00
C ALA A 44 -16.70 -1.47 -0.53
N GLN A 45 -17.08 -2.75 -0.64
CA GLN A 45 -18.34 -3.24 -0.08
C GLN A 45 -18.39 -3.14 1.46
N GLU A 46 -17.21 -3.11 2.11
CA GLU A 46 -17.09 -2.90 3.56
C GLU A 46 -17.09 -1.41 3.97
N GLY A 47 -17.33 -0.50 3.01
CA GLY A 47 -17.51 0.92 3.26
C GLY A 47 -16.26 1.80 3.13
N TYR A 48 -15.20 1.31 2.49
CA TYR A 48 -13.98 2.07 2.24
C TYR A 48 -13.92 2.59 0.81
N LEU A 49 -13.56 3.86 0.63
CA LEU A 49 -13.10 4.34 -0.68
C LEU A 49 -11.69 3.77 -0.92
N VAL A 50 -11.56 2.88 -1.90
CA VAL A 50 -10.27 2.22 -2.15
C VAL A 50 -9.59 2.84 -3.36
N VAL A 51 -8.34 3.21 -3.19
CA VAL A 51 -7.48 3.72 -4.27
C VAL A 51 -6.32 2.76 -4.45
N ALA A 52 -6.26 2.05 -5.57
CA ALA A 52 -5.21 1.11 -5.90
C ALA A 52 -4.30 1.69 -7.00
N PRO A 53 -3.20 2.37 -6.65
CA PRO A 53 -2.28 2.94 -7.63
C PRO A 53 -1.47 1.87 -8.35
N ASP A 54 -1.16 2.14 -9.63
CA ASP A 54 -0.24 1.35 -10.43
C ASP A 54 1.19 1.87 -10.26
N THR A 55 1.86 1.39 -9.22
CA THR A 55 3.24 1.78 -8.91
C THR A 55 4.27 1.24 -9.89
N PHE A 56 3.87 0.37 -10.83
CA PHE A 56 4.71 -0.10 -11.93
C PHE A 56 4.41 0.58 -13.28
N ARG A 57 3.57 1.63 -13.27
CA ARG A 57 3.33 2.52 -14.42
C ARG A 57 2.89 1.80 -15.69
N GLY A 58 1.90 0.92 -15.57
CA GLY A 58 1.32 0.14 -16.66
C GLY A 58 2.00 -1.20 -16.91
N SER A 59 3.04 -1.54 -16.13
CA SER A 59 3.72 -2.82 -16.29
C SER A 59 3.06 -3.90 -15.43
N THR A 60 2.22 -4.73 -16.03
CA THR A 60 1.61 -5.91 -15.41
C THR A 60 2.13 -7.16 -16.12
N THR A 61 2.43 -8.22 -15.36
CA THR A 61 2.96 -9.46 -15.90
C THR A 61 2.55 -10.67 -15.06
N ALA A 62 2.43 -11.82 -15.71
CA ALA A 62 2.33 -13.13 -15.03
C ALA A 62 3.67 -13.90 -15.08
N TRP A 63 4.70 -13.35 -15.72
CA TRP A 63 6.00 -14.00 -15.84
C TRP A 63 6.93 -13.60 -14.69
N ILE A 64 7.28 -14.56 -13.84
CA ILE A 64 8.02 -14.35 -12.59
C ILE A 64 9.33 -13.57 -12.78
N PRO A 65 10.23 -13.89 -13.74
CA PRO A 65 11.47 -13.13 -13.90
C PRO A 65 11.24 -11.64 -14.19
N ARG A 66 10.20 -11.31 -14.98
CA ARG A 66 9.83 -9.92 -15.25
C ARG A 66 9.24 -9.25 -14.00
N ALA A 67 8.43 -9.97 -13.23
CA ALA A 67 7.88 -9.47 -11.98
C ALA A 67 8.99 -9.15 -10.96
N ILE A 68 9.99 -10.01 -10.82
CA ILE A 68 11.18 -9.75 -10.00
C ILE A 68 11.94 -8.52 -10.50
N TYR A 69 12.17 -8.42 -11.81
CA TYR A 69 12.84 -7.28 -12.42
C TYR A 69 12.11 -5.96 -12.12
N GLN A 70 10.77 -5.95 -12.20
CA GLN A 70 9.95 -4.77 -11.85
C GLN A 70 10.19 -4.32 -10.42
N VAL A 71 10.21 -5.24 -9.46
CA VAL A 71 10.46 -4.91 -8.04
C VAL A 71 11.86 -4.34 -7.83
N ILE A 72 12.90 -4.98 -8.41
CA ILE A 72 14.29 -4.57 -8.22
C ILE A 72 14.57 -3.20 -8.84
N THR A 73 13.93 -2.88 -9.97
CA THR A 73 14.15 -1.62 -10.69
C THR A 73 13.26 -0.48 -10.20
N ASN A 74 12.23 -0.76 -9.44
CA ASN A 74 11.32 0.25 -8.89
C ASN A 74 11.93 0.89 -7.64
N LYS A 75 12.28 2.17 -7.73
CA LYS A 75 12.95 2.88 -6.65
C LYS A 75 11.95 3.28 -5.56
N PRO A 76 12.25 3.03 -4.26
CA PRO A 76 11.36 3.42 -3.16
C PRO A 76 10.97 4.91 -3.17
N GLU A 77 11.91 5.78 -3.52
CA GLU A 77 11.67 7.24 -3.60
C GLU A 77 10.62 7.59 -4.68
N GLN A 78 10.64 6.86 -5.80
CA GLN A 78 9.64 7.03 -6.86
C GLN A 78 8.27 6.53 -6.41
N VAL A 79 8.22 5.40 -5.70
CA VAL A 79 6.97 4.88 -5.14
C VAL A 79 6.38 5.87 -4.13
N ASN A 80 7.20 6.45 -3.27
CA ASN A 80 6.76 7.47 -2.32
C ASN A 80 6.18 8.70 -3.04
N GLN A 81 6.84 9.21 -4.08
CA GLN A 81 6.32 10.33 -4.89
C GLN A 81 5.00 10.00 -5.59
N ASP A 82 4.86 8.77 -6.10
CA ASP A 82 3.61 8.30 -6.70
C ASP A 82 2.49 8.28 -5.64
N LEU A 83 2.78 7.80 -4.43
CA LEU A 83 1.84 7.74 -3.32
C LEU A 83 1.51 9.12 -2.74
N ASP A 84 2.47 10.06 -2.69
CA ASP A 84 2.21 11.45 -2.33
C ASP A 84 1.21 12.10 -3.31
N SER A 85 1.32 11.78 -4.62
CA SER A 85 0.37 12.26 -5.62
C SER A 85 -1.03 11.65 -5.43
N VAL A 86 -1.10 10.38 -5.02
CA VAL A 86 -2.37 9.71 -4.66
C VAL A 86 -2.97 10.35 -3.42
N PHE A 87 -2.17 10.59 -2.39
CA PHE A 87 -2.63 11.22 -1.15
C PHE A 87 -3.17 12.63 -1.40
N ALA A 88 -2.44 13.45 -2.15
CA ALA A 88 -2.90 14.78 -2.56
C ALA A 88 -4.18 14.75 -3.41
N TRP A 89 -4.39 13.70 -4.21
CA TRP A 89 -5.64 13.49 -4.91
C TRP A 89 -6.79 13.16 -3.95
N ILE A 90 -6.54 12.31 -2.93
CA ILE A 90 -7.53 11.96 -1.91
C ILE A 90 -8.01 13.20 -1.15
N GLU A 91 -7.10 14.10 -0.77
CA GLU A 91 -7.40 15.32 0.00
C GLU A 91 -8.44 16.24 -0.67
N VAL A 92 -8.52 16.20 -2.00
CA VAL A 92 -9.45 17.05 -2.76
C VAL A 92 -10.72 16.33 -3.22
N GLN A 93 -10.89 15.05 -2.85
CA GLN A 93 -12.10 14.31 -3.21
C GLN A 93 -13.24 14.56 -2.22
N PRO A 94 -14.41 15.05 -2.66
CA PRO A 94 -15.55 15.28 -1.77
C PRO A 94 -16.07 14.01 -1.08
N SER A 95 -15.85 12.84 -1.70
CA SER A 95 -16.29 11.53 -1.17
C SER A 95 -15.29 10.90 -0.20
N ALA A 96 -14.09 11.46 -0.03
CA ALA A 96 -13.06 10.95 0.85
C ALA A 96 -13.04 11.67 2.20
N ALA A 97 -12.72 10.94 3.27
CA ALA A 97 -12.37 11.49 4.57
C ALA A 97 -10.84 11.53 4.70
N PRO A 98 -10.18 12.67 4.42
CA PRO A 98 -8.72 12.75 4.32
C PRO A 98 -8.00 12.57 5.68
N ASP A 99 -8.71 12.70 6.77
CA ASP A 99 -8.26 12.42 8.14
C ASP A 99 -8.36 10.93 8.53
N ARG A 100 -8.90 10.09 7.65
CA ARG A 100 -9.11 8.64 7.85
C ARG A 100 -8.54 7.83 6.69
N VAL A 101 -7.27 8.02 6.36
CA VAL A 101 -6.57 7.32 5.28
C VAL A 101 -5.67 6.25 5.87
N GLY A 102 -5.96 4.98 5.54
CA GLY A 102 -5.07 3.86 5.81
C GLY A 102 -4.39 3.37 4.54
N ILE A 103 -3.33 2.58 4.72
CA ILE A 103 -2.64 1.92 3.62
C ILE A 103 -2.59 0.41 3.83
N VAL A 104 -2.82 -0.36 2.78
CA VAL A 104 -2.74 -1.82 2.80
C VAL A 104 -1.93 -2.31 1.60
N GLY A 105 -1.09 -3.30 1.81
CA GLY A 105 -0.30 -3.85 0.71
C GLY A 105 0.01 -5.33 0.85
N PHE A 106 0.28 -5.96 -0.29
CA PHE A 106 0.48 -7.39 -0.43
C PHE A 106 1.88 -7.67 -0.98
N CYS A 107 2.66 -8.55 -0.35
CA CYS A 107 4.01 -8.92 -0.80
C CYS A 107 4.93 -7.68 -0.95
N TYR A 108 5.35 -7.38 -2.18
CA TYR A 108 6.02 -6.12 -2.53
C TYR A 108 5.25 -4.90 -2.00
N GLY A 109 3.93 -4.87 -2.19
CA GLY A 109 3.08 -3.78 -1.71
C GLY A 109 3.03 -3.68 -0.20
N GLY A 110 3.16 -4.79 0.53
CA GLY A 110 3.25 -4.79 2.00
C GLY A 110 4.51 -4.04 2.48
N ARG A 111 5.65 -4.31 1.85
CA ARG A 111 6.90 -3.57 2.13
C ARG A 111 6.79 -2.10 1.73
N ALA A 112 6.20 -1.82 0.57
CA ALA A 112 6.00 -0.45 0.10
C ALA A 112 5.06 0.34 1.02
N SER A 113 3.98 -0.28 1.52
CA SER A 113 3.05 0.33 2.48
C SER A 113 3.76 0.70 3.78
N LEU A 114 4.57 -0.19 4.34
CA LEU A 114 5.35 0.10 5.55
C LEU A 114 6.36 1.23 5.31
N SER A 115 7.05 1.20 4.17
CA SER A 115 8.00 2.23 3.77
C SER A 115 7.35 3.61 3.63
N TYR A 116 6.15 3.64 3.03
CA TYR A 116 5.39 4.87 2.87
C TYR A 116 4.85 5.41 4.21
N SER A 117 4.48 4.53 5.13
CA SER A 117 4.06 4.95 6.49
C SER A 117 5.19 5.58 7.30
N LEU A 118 6.45 5.28 6.98
CA LEU A 118 7.61 5.96 7.56
C LEU A 118 7.90 7.31 6.87
N HIS A 119 7.34 7.54 5.68
CA HIS A 119 7.50 8.75 4.89
C HIS A 119 6.36 9.76 5.11
N ASN A 120 5.13 9.29 5.26
CA ASN A 120 3.93 10.10 5.40
C ASN A 120 3.32 9.95 6.81
N ASP A 121 3.32 11.03 7.56
CA ASP A 121 2.86 11.09 8.97
C ASP A 121 1.34 11.28 9.13
N GLN A 122 0.59 11.37 8.03
CA GLN A 122 -0.87 11.57 8.02
C GLN A 122 -1.66 10.27 7.90
N LEU A 123 -0.98 9.11 7.76
CA LEU A 123 -1.66 7.82 7.67
C LEU A 123 -2.22 7.40 9.04
N ALA A 124 -3.50 7.02 9.05
CA ALA A 124 -4.18 6.57 10.25
C ALA A 124 -3.82 5.13 10.67
N ALA A 125 -3.50 4.27 9.71
CA ALA A 125 -3.14 2.86 9.96
C ALA A 125 -2.43 2.24 8.77
N THR A 126 -1.66 1.18 9.03
CA THR A 126 -0.94 0.39 8.00
C THR A 126 -1.27 -1.09 8.14
N VAL A 127 -1.59 -1.75 7.04
CA VAL A 127 -1.82 -3.20 6.99
C VAL A 127 -0.85 -3.85 6.02
N ILE A 128 -0.13 -4.86 6.49
CA ILE A 128 0.90 -5.57 5.72
C ILE A 128 0.51 -7.03 5.58
N PHE A 129 0.30 -7.49 4.34
CA PHE A 129 0.16 -8.91 4.04
C PHE A 129 1.48 -9.42 3.47
N TYR A 130 2.16 -10.30 4.21
CA TYR A 130 3.39 -10.99 3.79
C TYR A 130 4.42 -10.12 3.04
N GLY A 131 4.56 -8.86 3.47
CA GLY A 131 5.63 -7.98 3.01
C GLY A 131 6.87 -8.08 3.90
N SER A 132 8.06 -8.00 3.32
CA SER A 132 9.31 -8.02 4.10
C SER A 132 9.29 -6.94 5.18
N PRO A 133 9.43 -7.29 6.47
CA PRO A 133 9.35 -6.34 7.56
C PRO A 133 10.56 -5.39 7.61
N ILE A 134 10.41 -4.28 8.30
CA ILE A 134 11.50 -3.39 8.73
C ILE A 134 11.71 -3.68 10.22
N THR A 135 12.94 -4.03 10.59
CA THR A 135 13.27 -4.42 11.98
C THR A 135 14.15 -3.40 12.70
N ASP A 136 14.36 -2.23 12.10
CA ASP A 136 15.08 -1.12 12.74
C ASP A 136 14.15 -0.37 13.71
N PRO A 137 14.39 -0.46 15.05
CA PRO A 137 13.54 0.20 16.03
C PRO A 137 13.55 1.73 15.92
N GLN A 138 14.64 2.32 15.39
CA GLN A 138 14.71 3.77 15.24
C GLN A 138 13.81 4.25 14.09
N ALA A 139 13.80 3.52 12.98
CA ALA A 139 12.92 3.81 11.86
C ALA A 139 11.44 3.66 12.26
N LEU A 140 11.09 2.58 12.95
CA LEU A 140 9.70 2.28 13.33
C LEU A 140 9.08 3.28 14.33
N ARG A 141 9.90 4.04 15.05
CA ARG A 141 9.39 5.12 15.95
C ARG A 141 8.71 6.26 15.22
N SER A 142 8.93 6.39 13.93
CA SER A 142 8.30 7.43 13.09
C SER A 142 6.96 6.99 12.49
N LEU A 143 6.48 5.79 12.80
CA LEU A 143 5.17 5.33 12.34
C LEU A 143 4.05 6.21 12.92
N PRO A 144 3.15 6.72 12.06
CA PRO A 144 2.10 7.66 12.49
C PRO A 144 0.93 6.99 13.20
N GLY A 145 0.79 5.67 13.05
CA GLY A 145 -0.35 4.93 13.59
C GLY A 145 -0.07 3.43 13.74
N PRO A 146 -1.08 2.66 14.16
CA PRO A 146 -0.94 1.23 14.36
C PRO A 146 -0.63 0.48 13.06
N VAL A 147 0.12 -0.61 13.20
CA VAL A 147 0.44 -1.53 12.12
C VAL A 147 -0.15 -2.90 12.40
N LEU A 148 -0.89 -3.46 11.43
CA LEU A 148 -1.32 -4.85 11.41
C LEU A 148 -0.46 -5.64 10.42
N GLY A 149 0.36 -6.56 10.90
CA GLY A 149 1.13 -7.48 10.08
C GLY A 149 0.49 -8.86 10.01
N ILE A 150 0.32 -9.39 8.81
CA ILE A 150 -0.24 -10.73 8.56
C ILE A 150 0.79 -11.53 7.78
N PHE A 151 1.34 -12.57 8.41
CA PHE A 151 2.45 -13.36 7.87
C PHE A 151 2.13 -14.85 7.93
N GLY A 152 2.69 -15.62 7.00
CA GLY A 152 2.56 -17.07 7.00
C GLY A 152 3.56 -17.72 7.97
N GLY A 153 3.10 -18.54 8.91
CA GLY A 153 4.00 -19.25 9.85
C GLY A 153 4.92 -20.30 9.21
N ALA A 154 4.71 -20.63 7.94
CA ALA A 154 5.54 -21.55 7.17
C ALA A 154 6.15 -20.87 5.92
N ASP A 155 6.22 -19.55 5.91
CA ASP A 155 6.84 -18.79 4.82
C ASP A 155 8.36 -18.85 4.92
N ASN A 156 9.00 -19.49 3.94
CA ASN A 156 10.45 -19.59 3.88
C ASN A 156 11.14 -18.29 3.40
N SER A 157 10.39 -17.34 2.87
CA SER A 157 10.91 -16.07 2.37
C SER A 157 10.91 -14.97 3.44
N ILE A 158 10.05 -15.12 4.46
CA ILE A 158 9.97 -14.23 5.62
C ILE A 158 10.00 -15.11 6.87
N PRO A 159 11.21 -15.36 7.43
CA PRO A 159 11.36 -16.15 8.65
C PRO A 159 10.54 -15.59 9.81
N VAL A 160 9.99 -16.48 10.65
CA VAL A 160 9.19 -16.09 11.81
C VAL A 160 10.00 -15.23 12.79
N GLU A 161 11.32 -15.43 12.84
CA GLU A 161 12.24 -14.63 13.63
C GLU A 161 12.25 -13.16 13.22
N ASP A 162 12.16 -12.89 11.91
CA ASP A 162 12.09 -11.51 11.38
C ASP A 162 10.74 -10.86 11.73
N VAL A 163 9.65 -11.64 11.74
CA VAL A 163 8.33 -11.17 12.16
C VAL A 163 8.34 -10.81 13.66
N HIS A 164 8.93 -11.67 14.51
CA HIS A 164 9.08 -11.38 15.95
C HIS A 164 10.01 -10.19 16.20
N ALA A 165 11.07 -10.03 15.41
CA ALA A 165 11.95 -8.86 15.49
C ALA A 165 11.21 -7.57 15.11
N PHE A 166 10.33 -7.62 14.12
CA PHE A 166 9.47 -6.51 13.73
C PHE A 166 8.45 -6.15 14.82
N GLU A 167 7.81 -7.16 15.43
CA GLU A 167 6.86 -6.97 16.52
C GLU A 167 7.51 -6.34 17.77
N ALA A 168 8.77 -6.72 18.04
CA ALA A 168 9.51 -6.23 19.19
C ALA A 168 10.08 -4.82 19.02
N ALA A 169 10.22 -4.35 17.78
CA ALA A 169 10.84 -3.08 17.42
C ALA A 169 9.85 -1.92 17.40
#